data_61c5a94b3ca372fadd44b9c2b35690d0
#
_entry.id   61c5a94b3ca372fadd44b9c2b35690d0
#
_cell.length_a   1.000
_cell.length_b   1.000
_cell.length_c   1.000
_cell.angle_alpha   90.00
_cell.angle_beta   90.00
_cell.angle_gamma   90.00
#
_symmetry.space_group_name_H-M   'P 1'
#
loop_
_entity.id
_entity.type
_entity.pdbx_description
1 polymer ?
#
loop_
_entity_poly.entity_id
_entity_poly.type
_entity_poly.pdbx_seq_one_letter_code
_entity_poly.pdbx_strand_id
1 'polypeptide(L)'
;MAGERSVKGKITKAFGAKAFKSGGYSLLASVIVIVIVFALNLAVGALPANWTKFDMTDTGMFSLSDQSKELVKSIDEPVTIYVLQSGSNGETVYELALQYRALNSNITVEVRDPVANPGFVQQYTDEQLGYGVIVESARRTATVSSSSLYRTELSTDGSYQYYFEGESLITGALDRVTTDALPKIYRLVGHGETELSAALTESIENDNLS
;
A
#
# COMPACT_ATOMS: atom_id res chain seq x y z
N MET A 1 19.73 -64.34 -42.97
CA MET A 1 18.47 -63.70 -42.59
C MET A 1 17.94 -64.28 -41.28
N ALA A 2 18.65 -64.14 -40.14
CA ALA A 2 18.22 -64.64 -38.84
C ALA A 2 18.42 -63.65 -37.66
N GLY A 3 18.81 -62.44 -37.93
CA GLY A 3 19.13 -61.46 -36.89
C GLY A 3 18.02 -60.47 -36.50
N GLU A 4 17.02 -60.20 -37.35
CA GLU A 4 16.01 -59.13 -37.13
C GLU A 4 14.77 -59.51 -36.26
N ARG A 5 14.47 -60.81 -36.16
CA ARG A 5 13.31 -61.26 -35.37
C ARG A 5 13.58 -61.31 -33.87
N SER A 6 14.80 -61.22 -33.39
CA SER A 6 15.16 -61.34 -31.98
C SER A 6 15.09 -59.99 -31.24
N VAL A 7 15.22 -58.85 -31.93
CA VAL A 7 15.26 -57.52 -31.31
C VAL A 7 13.85 -56.98 -31.06
N LYS A 8 12.91 -57.23 -31.99
CA LYS A 8 11.50 -56.79 -31.80
C LYS A 8 10.81 -57.50 -30.63
N GLY A 9 11.11 -58.76 -30.37
CA GLY A 9 10.53 -59.52 -29.25
C GLY A 9 11.03 -59.10 -27.86
N LYS A 10 12.20 -58.45 -27.76
CA LYS A 10 12.74 -57.93 -26.50
C LYS A 10 12.23 -56.54 -26.14
N ILE A 11 11.92 -55.73 -27.13
CA ILE A 11 11.36 -54.39 -26.91
C ILE A 11 9.93 -54.48 -26.41
N THR A 12 9.12 -55.38 -26.92
CA THR A 12 7.72 -55.54 -26.47
C THR A 12 7.59 -56.19 -25.07
N LYS A 13 8.60 -56.91 -24.57
CA LYS A 13 8.62 -57.43 -23.19
C LYS A 13 9.11 -56.40 -22.16
N ALA A 14 9.87 -55.39 -22.57
CA ALA A 14 10.35 -54.33 -21.70
C ALA A 14 9.22 -53.37 -21.27
N PHE A 15 8.15 -53.28 -22.06
CA PHE A 15 6.90 -52.59 -21.69
C PHE A 15 5.88 -53.49 -20.97
N GLY A 16 6.37 -54.43 -20.17
CA GLY A 16 5.51 -55.32 -19.39
C GLY A 16 4.53 -54.56 -18.51
N ALA A 17 3.29 -55.02 -18.46
CA ALA A 17 2.13 -54.37 -17.84
C ALA A 17 2.35 -53.88 -16.40
N LYS A 18 3.34 -54.38 -15.67
CA LYS A 18 3.69 -53.93 -14.31
C LYS A 18 4.52 -52.64 -14.33
N ALA A 19 5.52 -52.52 -15.23
CA ALA A 19 6.32 -51.29 -15.33
C ALA A 19 5.51 -50.13 -15.91
N PHE A 20 4.59 -50.40 -16.83
CA PHE A 20 3.68 -49.41 -17.39
C PHE A 20 2.64 -48.95 -16.37
N LYS A 21 2.13 -49.82 -15.50
CA LYS A 21 1.24 -49.45 -14.42
C LYS A 21 1.92 -48.58 -13.36
N SER A 22 3.12 -48.93 -12.90
CA SER A 22 3.84 -48.13 -11.89
C SER A 22 4.28 -46.78 -12.43
N GLY A 23 4.77 -46.71 -13.67
CA GLY A 23 5.12 -45.45 -14.35
C GLY A 23 3.90 -44.57 -14.63
N GLY A 24 2.78 -45.19 -15.04
CA GLY A 24 1.50 -44.48 -15.24
C GLY A 24 0.94 -43.86 -13.97
N TYR A 25 1.02 -44.56 -12.85
CA TYR A 25 0.58 -43.99 -11.54
C TYR A 25 1.49 -42.85 -11.09
N SER A 26 2.79 -42.95 -11.28
CA SER A 26 3.73 -41.90 -10.93
C SER A 26 3.50 -40.64 -11.79
N LEU A 27 3.27 -40.80 -13.08
CA LEU A 27 2.98 -39.70 -14.00
C LEU A 27 1.63 -39.04 -13.64
N LEU A 28 0.62 -39.87 -13.38
CA LEU A 28 -0.72 -39.36 -12.97
C LEU A 28 -0.62 -38.62 -11.63
N ALA A 29 0.11 -39.16 -10.66
CA ALA A 29 0.34 -38.49 -9.38
C ALA A 29 1.05 -37.12 -9.57
N SER A 30 2.08 -37.07 -10.44
CA SER A 30 2.77 -35.81 -10.72
C SER A 30 1.84 -34.79 -11.38
N VAL A 31 1.00 -35.20 -12.33
CA VAL A 31 0.02 -34.30 -12.95
C VAL A 31 -0.99 -33.79 -11.93
N ILE A 32 -1.49 -34.65 -11.04
CA ILE A 32 -2.41 -34.23 -9.97
C ILE A 32 -1.75 -33.19 -9.05
N VAL A 33 -0.50 -33.41 -8.64
CA VAL A 33 0.24 -32.44 -7.81
C VAL A 33 0.39 -31.10 -8.51
N ILE A 34 0.74 -31.10 -9.80
CA ILE A 34 0.85 -29.87 -10.58
C ILE A 34 -0.48 -29.15 -10.65
N VAL A 35 -1.58 -29.86 -10.90
CA VAL A 35 -2.93 -29.28 -10.94
C VAL A 35 -3.34 -28.69 -9.57
N ILE A 36 -3.01 -29.40 -8.48
CA ILE A 36 -3.29 -28.91 -7.12
C ILE A 36 -2.49 -27.61 -6.85
N VAL A 37 -1.19 -27.58 -7.18
CA VAL A 37 -0.34 -26.40 -6.98
C VAL A 37 -0.86 -25.22 -7.81
N PHE A 38 -1.26 -25.50 -9.06
CA PHE A 38 -1.83 -24.44 -9.92
C PHE A 38 -3.18 -23.93 -9.39
N ALA A 39 -4.06 -24.83 -8.95
CA ALA A 39 -5.34 -24.45 -8.36
C ALA A 39 -5.17 -23.66 -7.05
N LEU A 40 -4.22 -24.06 -6.19
CA LEU A 40 -3.88 -23.30 -4.98
C LEU A 40 -3.36 -21.92 -5.31
N ASN A 41 -2.49 -21.79 -6.32
CA ASN A 41 -1.95 -20.49 -6.72
C ASN A 41 -3.06 -19.56 -7.27
N LEU A 42 -3.99 -20.09 -8.05
CA LEU A 42 -5.17 -19.33 -8.50
C LEU A 42 -6.09 -18.96 -7.33
N ALA A 43 -6.30 -19.87 -6.38
CA ALA A 43 -7.14 -19.61 -5.21
C ALA A 43 -6.53 -18.51 -4.32
N VAL A 44 -5.22 -18.55 -4.09
CA VAL A 44 -4.50 -17.51 -3.33
C VAL A 44 -4.55 -16.17 -4.07
N GLY A 45 -4.39 -16.16 -5.38
CA GLY A 45 -4.49 -14.95 -6.20
C GLY A 45 -5.90 -14.34 -6.26
N ALA A 46 -6.93 -15.13 -5.99
CA ALA A 46 -8.33 -14.66 -5.93
C ALA A 46 -8.74 -14.15 -4.53
N LEU A 47 -7.90 -14.36 -3.51
CA LEU A 47 -8.17 -13.86 -2.16
C LEU A 47 -7.98 -12.34 -2.11
N PRO A 48 -8.82 -11.63 -1.33
CA PRO A 48 -8.60 -10.22 -1.05
C PRO A 48 -7.19 -9.95 -0.49
N ALA A 49 -6.58 -8.83 -0.88
CA ALA A 49 -5.20 -8.50 -0.51
C ALA A 49 -4.96 -8.47 1.01
N ASN A 50 -5.99 -8.15 1.80
CA ASN A 50 -5.96 -8.17 3.26
C ASN A 50 -5.83 -9.58 3.88
N TRP A 51 -6.03 -10.65 3.10
CA TRP A 51 -5.88 -12.04 3.54
C TRP A 51 -4.55 -12.65 3.12
N THR A 52 -3.92 -12.09 2.10
CA THR A 52 -2.69 -12.64 1.51
C THR A 52 -1.43 -11.83 1.84
N LYS A 53 -1.59 -10.55 2.21
CA LYS A 53 -0.49 -9.69 2.62
C LYS A 53 -0.44 -9.63 4.15
N PHE A 54 0.43 -10.44 4.75
CA PHE A 54 0.78 -10.29 6.16
C PHE A 54 1.91 -9.28 6.26
N ASP A 55 1.68 -8.24 7.05
CA ASP A 55 2.75 -7.31 7.40
C ASP A 55 3.73 -8.01 8.34
N MET A 56 4.88 -8.42 7.77
CA MET A 56 5.98 -9.04 8.50
C MET A 56 7.07 -8.01 8.85
N THR A 57 6.80 -6.73 8.66
CA THR A 57 7.74 -5.66 9.05
C THR A 57 7.59 -5.36 10.53
N ASP A 58 8.70 -5.24 11.23
CA ASP A 58 8.73 -4.85 12.67
C ASP A 58 8.10 -3.46 12.92
N THR A 59 7.86 -2.69 11.86
CA THR A 59 7.32 -1.32 11.90
C THR A 59 5.83 -1.21 11.60
N GLY A 60 5.14 -2.32 11.23
CA GLY A 60 3.69 -2.29 10.94
C GLY A 60 3.29 -1.38 9.76
N MET A 61 4.20 -1.13 8.81
CA MET A 61 4.01 -0.17 7.70
C MET A 61 2.75 -0.42 6.85
N PHE A 62 2.20 -1.62 6.91
CA PHE A 62 1.03 -2.03 6.15
C PHE A 62 -0.18 -2.39 7.02
N SER A 63 -0.18 -2.01 8.30
CA SER A 63 -1.31 -2.22 9.19
C SER A 63 -1.68 -0.91 9.89
N LEU A 64 -2.96 -0.53 9.84
CA LEU A 64 -3.44 0.64 10.55
C LEU A 64 -3.49 0.37 12.06
N SER A 65 -3.08 1.34 12.86
CA SER A 65 -3.23 1.35 14.31
C SER A 65 -4.72 1.31 14.71
N ASP A 66 -5.00 0.92 15.92
CA ASP A 66 -6.39 0.88 16.39
C ASP A 66 -6.98 2.28 16.48
N GLN A 67 -6.17 3.29 16.80
CA GLN A 67 -6.60 4.69 16.81
C GLN A 67 -7.01 5.16 15.39
N SER A 68 -6.21 4.88 14.37
CA SER A 68 -6.55 5.19 12.98
C SER A 68 -7.82 4.46 12.53
N LYS A 69 -7.99 3.20 12.92
CA LYS A 69 -9.20 2.42 12.61
C LYS A 69 -10.45 2.99 13.25
N GLU A 70 -10.36 3.47 14.49
CA GLU A 70 -11.50 4.10 15.19
C GLU A 70 -11.90 5.41 14.52
N LEU A 71 -10.93 6.27 14.22
CA LEU A 71 -11.19 7.52 13.51
C LEU A 71 -11.84 7.27 12.15
N VAL A 72 -11.26 6.38 11.35
CA VAL A 72 -11.79 6.07 10.01
C VAL A 72 -13.22 5.55 10.06
N LYS A 73 -13.54 4.70 11.02
CA LYS A 73 -14.91 4.19 11.19
C LYS A 73 -15.93 5.27 11.63
N SER A 74 -15.46 6.34 12.25
CA SER A 74 -16.33 7.45 12.69
C SER A 74 -16.67 8.42 11.58
N ILE A 75 -16.00 8.36 10.42
CA ILE A 75 -16.26 9.22 9.27
C ILE A 75 -17.63 8.90 8.67
N ASP A 76 -18.55 9.86 8.72
CA ASP A 76 -19.93 9.72 8.26
C ASP A 76 -20.24 10.50 6.96
N GLU A 77 -19.24 11.22 6.41
CA GLU A 77 -19.35 11.99 5.18
C GLU A 77 -18.42 11.45 4.08
N PRO A 78 -18.74 11.71 2.80
CA PRO A 78 -17.89 11.31 1.69
C PRO A 78 -16.52 12.01 1.73
N VAL A 79 -15.45 11.23 1.65
CA VAL A 79 -14.06 11.70 1.55
C VAL A 79 -13.37 11.03 0.38
N THR A 80 -12.61 11.77 -0.38
CA THR A 80 -11.78 11.25 -1.47
C THR A 80 -10.30 11.40 -1.12
N ILE A 81 -9.57 10.31 -1.21
CA ILE A 81 -8.12 10.26 -1.09
C ILE A 81 -7.55 10.16 -2.51
N TYR A 82 -6.95 11.24 -3.00
CA TYR A 82 -6.20 11.21 -4.25
C TYR A 82 -4.75 10.84 -3.96
N VAL A 83 -4.33 9.68 -4.42
CA VAL A 83 -2.93 9.25 -4.35
C VAL A 83 -2.22 9.76 -5.59
N LEU A 84 -1.26 10.64 -5.39
CA LEU A 84 -0.41 11.16 -6.45
C LEU A 84 0.68 10.13 -6.74
N GLN A 85 0.63 9.50 -7.90
CA GLN A 85 1.54 8.42 -8.29
C GLN A 85 2.05 8.65 -9.71
N SER A 86 3.38 8.56 -9.86
CA SER A 86 4.04 8.56 -11.15
C SER A 86 5.01 7.39 -11.24
N GLY A 87 4.74 6.44 -12.14
CA GLY A 87 5.48 5.18 -12.20
C GLY A 87 5.29 4.34 -10.94
N SER A 88 6.39 3.88 -10.32
CA SER A 88 6.39 3.12 -9.06
C SER A 88 6.36 4.00 -7.81
N ASN A 89 6.56 5.31 -7.96
CA ASN A 89 6.53 6.24 -6.84
C ASN A 89 5.10 6.40 -6.33
N GLY A 90 4.90 6.22 -5.03
CA GLY A 90 3.57 6.31 -4.41
C GLY A 90 2.83 4.99 -4.27
N GLU A 91 3.39 3.85 -4.72
CA GLU A 91 2.72 2.54 -4.59
C GLU A 91 2.45 2.16 -3.13
N THR A 92 3.42 2.37 -2.23
CA THR A 92 3.27 2.14 -0.79
C THR A 92 2.12 2.97 -0.20
N VAL A 93 2.01 4.22 -0.62
CA VAL A 93 0.95 5.14 -0.19
C VAL A 93 -0.42 4.69 -0.72
N TYR A 94 -0.46 4.22 -1.97
CA TYR A 94 -1.69 3.67 -2.57
C TYR A 94 -2.18 2.43 -1.82
N GLU A 95 -1.30 1.48 -1.53
CA GLU A 95 -1.64 0.28 -0.76
C GLU A 95 -2.17 0.63 0.64
N LEU A 96 -1.58 1.63 1.29
CA LEU A 96 -2.05 2.14 2.57
C LEU A 96 -3.45 2.80 2.41
N ALA A 97 -3.64 3.63 1.39
CA ALA A 97 -4.92 4.28 1.12
C ALA A 97 -6.06 3.27 0.89
N LEU A 98 -5.77 2.13 0.25
CA LEU A 98 -6.75 1.05 0.07
C LEU A 98 -7.25 0.46 1.38
N GLN A 99 -6.44 0.48 2.46
CA GLN A 99 -6.86 -0.02 3.78
C GLN A 99 -7.91 0.90 4.40
N TYR A 100 -7.76 2.22 4.25
CA TYR A 100 -8.77 3.19 4.71
C TYR A 100 -10.11 2.95 4.01
N ARG A 101 -10.08 2.80 2.69
CA ARG A 101 -11.29 2.46 1.89
C ARG A 101 -11.93 1.14 2.31
N ALA A 102 -11.12 0.14 2.66
CA ALA A 102 -11.64 -1.16 3.11
C ALA A 102 -12.35 -1.09 4.46
N LEU A 103 -12.00 -0.12 5.31
CA LEU A 103 -12.61 0.08 6.64
C LEU A 103 -13.89 0.92 6.58
N ASN A 104 -14.01 1.85 5.64
CA ASN A 104 -15.14 2.75 5.53
C ASN A 104 -15.53 3.01 4.08
N SER A 105 -16.76 2.69 3.71
CA SER A 105 -17.30 2.87 2.35
C SER A 105 -17.49 4.34 1.94
N ASN A 106 -17.47 5.29 2.88
CA ASN A 106 -17.49 6.73 2.60
C ASN A 106 -16.15 7.22 2.04
N ILE A 107 -15.09 6.42 2.16
CA ILE A 107 -13.77 6.77 1.65
C ILE A 107 -13.59 6.22 0.24
N THR A 108 -13.34 7.11 -0.71
CA THR A 108 -12.97 6.78 -2.09
C THR A 108 -11.48 6.99 -2.29
N VAL A 109 -10.81 6.09 -3.01
CA VAL A 109 -9.39 6.23 -3.34
C VAL A 109 -9.24 6.32 -4.85
N GLU A 110 -8.60 7.38 -5.31
CA GLU A 110 -8.33 7.63 -6.72
C GLU A 110 -6.83 7.90 -6.93
N VAL A 111 -6.29 7.34 -8.02
CA VAL A 111 -4.90 7.60 -8.41
C VAL A 111 -4.88 8.74 -9.43
N ARG A 112 -3.96 9.68 -9.26
CA ARG A 112 -3.69 10.76 -10.19
C ARG A 112 -2.20 10.82 -10.50
N ASP A 113 -1.85 10.90 -11.77
CA ASP A 113 -0.48 11.17 -12.18
C ASP A 113 -0.24 12.69 -12.19
N PRO A 114 0.58 13.24 -11.28
CA PRO A 114 0.83 14.67 -11.19
C PRO A 114 1.63 15.20 -12.38
N VAL A 115 2.40 14.35 -13.07
CA VAL A 115 3.15 14.73 -14.26
C VAL A 115 2.23 14.83 -15.47
N ALA A 116 1.30 13.89 -15.61
CA ALA A 116 0.31 13.92 -16.68
C ALA A 116 -0.79 14.97 -16.44
N ASN A 117 -1.08 15.29 -15.18
CA ASN A 117 -2.17 16.18 -14.77
C ASN A 117 -1.70 17.27 -13.79
N PRO A 118 -0.74 18.14 -14.15
CA PRO A 118 -0.22 19.15 -13.23
C PRO A 118 -1.30 20.16 -12.79
N GLY A 119 -2.24 20.50 -13.67
CA GLY A 119 -3.35 21.39 -13.35
C GLY A 119 -4.31 20.85 -12.30
N PHE A 120 -4.36 19.52 -12.10
CA PHE A 120 -5.14 18.95 -11.00
C PHE A 120 -4.49 19.28 -9.65
N VAL A 121 -3.17 19.08 -9.52
CA VAL A 121 -2.46 19.35 -8.27
C VAL A 121 -2.49 20.83 -7.89
N GLN A 122 -2.34 21.73 -8.89
CA GLN A 122 -2.38 23.18 -8.70
C GLN A 122 -3.72 23.72 -8.17
N GLN A 123 -4.80 22.94 -8.21
CA GLN A 123 -6.08 23.33 -7.60
C GLN A 123 -6.04 23.23 -6.07
N TYR A 124 -5.11 22.44 -5.52
CA TYR A 124 -5.03 22.13 -4.09
C TYR A 124 -3.80 22.77 -3.41
N THR A 125 -2.74 22.99 -4.15
CA THR A 125 -1.48 23.54 -3.62
C THR A 125 -0.64 24.18 -4.73
N ASP A 126 0.11 25.23 -4.35
CA ASP A 126 1.12 25.85 -5.21
C ASP A 126 2.44 25.04 -5.25
N GLU A 127 2.58 24.05 -4.36
CA GLU A 127 3.77 23.20 -4.32
C GLU A 127 3.75 22.17 -5.46
N GLN A 128 4.95 21.87 -5.98
CA GLN A 128 5.10 20.79 -6.95
C GLN A 128 5.16 19.43 -6.24
N LEU A 129 4.04 18.77 -6.15
CA LEU A 129 3.96 17.42 -5.58
C LEU A 129 4.29 16.38 -6.66
N GLY A 130 5.46 15.74 -6.54
CA GLY A 130 5.86 14.64 -7.43
C GLY A 130 5.15 13.31 -7.09
N TYR A 131 4.91 13.05 -5.82
CA TYR A 131 4.02 12.03 -5.27
C TYR A 131 3.59 12.46 -3.87
N GLY A 132 2.52 11.87 -3.36
CA GLY A 132 1.94 12.27 -2.08
C GLY A 132 0.46 11.95 -2.03
N VAL A 133 -0.26 12.66 -1.18
CA VAL A 133 -1.71 12.46 -1.00
C VAL A 133 -2.42 13.80 -0.94
N ILE A 134 -3.58 13.87 -1.57
CA ILE A 134 -4.55 14.95 -1.37
C ILE A 134 -5.81 14.30 -0.80
N VAL A 135 -6.27 14.79 0.34
CA VAL A 135 -7.51 14.35 0.97
C VAL A 135 -8.54 15.45 0.83
N GLU A 136 -9.70 15.13 0.32
CA GLU A 136 -10.77 16.08 0.04
C GLU A 136 -12.09 15.62 0.67
N SER A 137 -12.75 16.52 1.37
CA SER A 137 -14.13 16.41 1.80
C SER A 137 -14.95 17.57 1.26
N ALA A 138 -16.26 17.58 1.53
CA ALA A 138 -17.10 18.74 1.21
C ALA A 138 -16.71 20.01 1.99
N ARG A 139 -15.95 19.89 3.07
CA ARG A 139 -15.58 20.98 3.98
C ARG A 139 -14.22 21.56 3.70
N ARG A 140 -13.23 20.70 3.49
CA ARG A 140 -11.81 21.08 3.40
C ARG A 140 -11.00 20.13 2.54
N THR A 141 -9.81 20.59 2.23
CA THR A 141 -8.76 19.78 1.61
C THR A 141 -7.53 19.77 2.50
N ALA A 142 -6.77 18.68 2.45
CA ALA A 142 -5.46 18.57 3.09
C ALA A 142 -4.48 17.89 2.12
N THR A 143 -3.24 18.34 2.11
CA THR A 143 -2.19 17.79 1.26
C THR A 143 -1.08 17.19 2.11
N VAL A 144 -0.57 16.03 1.71
CA VAL A 144 0.58 15.37 2.32
C VAL A 144 1.65 15.22 1.25
N SER A 145 2.75 15.93 1.42
CA SER A 145 3.85 15.91 0.46
C SER A 145 4.71 14.66 0.62
N SER A 146 5.44 14.31 -0.44
CA SER A 146 6.40 13.20 -0.40
C SER A 146 7.51 13.39 0.62
N SER A 147 7.92 14.63 0.87
CA SER A 147 8.97 14.98 1.83
C SER A 147 8.57 14.66 3.27
N SER A 148 7.29 14.80 3.60
CA SER A 148 6.77 14.50 4.93
C SER A 148 6.54 13.01 5.16
N LEU A 149 6.29 12.22 4.08
CA LEU A 149 6.00 10.80 4.19
C LEU A 149 7.14 9.95 4.77
N TYR A 150 8.37 10.45 4.72
CA TYR A 150 9.53 9.72 5.22
C TYR A 150 10.35 10.61 6.15
N ARG A 151 10.38 10.25 7.43
CA ARG A 151 11.27 10.86 8.42
C ARG A 151 12.64 10.20 8.36
N THR A 152 13.69 11.00 8.32
CA THR A 152 15.06 10.51 8.32
C THR A 152 15.71 10.80 9.66
N GLU A 153 16.25 9.77 10.30
CA GLU A 153 17.01 9.89 11.53
C GLU A 153 18.46 9.43 11.33
N LEU A 154 19.39 10.14 11.94
CA LEU A 154 20.79 9.72 12.00
C LEU A 154 20.98 8.78 13.19
N SER A 155 21.32 7.53 12.91
CA SER A 155 21.61 6.54 13.93
C SER A 155 22.98 6.82 14.62
N THR A 156 23.18 6.24 15.80
CA THR A 156 24.44 6.41 16.57
C THR A 156 25.67 5.82 15.89
N ASP A 157 25.48 4.92 14.91
CA ASP A 157 26.52 4.35 14.06
C ASP A 157 26.86 5.19 12.83
N GLY A 158 26.18 6.34 12.64
CA GLY A 158 26.37 7.23 11.51
C GLY A 158 25.57 6.85 10.25
N SER A 159 24.70 5.83 10.32
CA SER A 159 23.78 5.47 9.23
C SER A 159 22.51 6.30 9.29
N TYR A 160 21.86 6.53 8.12
CA TYR A 160 20.54 7.13 8.05
C TYR A 160 19.47 6.05 8.09
N GLN A 161 18.49 6.24 8.98
CA GLN A 161 17.30 5.40 9.04
C GLN A 161 16.10 6.18 8.52
N TYR A 162 15.25 5.50 7.74
CA TYR A 162 14.06 6.08 7.13
C TYR A 162 12.82 5.44 7.75
N TYR A 163 11.94 6.27 8.29
CA TYR A 163 10.68 5.87 8.88
C TYR A 163 9.54 6.35 8.02
N PHE A 164 8.63 5.46 7.66
CA PHE A 164 7.46 5.81 6.90
C PHE A 164 6.36 6.32 7.83
N GLU A 165 5.98 7.58 7.68
CA GLU A 165 4.99 8.30 8.50
C GLU A 165 3.61 8.37 7.82
N GLY A 166 3.39 7.60 6.75
CA GLY A 166 2.20 7.71 5.91
C GLY A 166 0.89 7.50 6.67
N GLU A 167 0.86 6.59 7.65
CA GLU A 167 -0.34 6.35 8.44
C GLU A 167 -0.73 7.59 9.26
N SER A 168 0.18 8.12 10.05
CA SER A 168 -0.10 9.26 10.93
C SER A 168 -0.53 10.48 10.12
N LEU A 169 0.15 10.74 9.00
CA LEU A 169 -0.14 11.89 8.14
C LEU A 169 -1.47 11.76 7.38
N ILE A 170 -1.78 10.58 6.84
CA ILE A 170 -3.06 10.37 6.13
C ILE A 170 -4.22 10.36 7.13
N THR A 171 -4.06 9.73 8.29
CA THR A 171 -5.06 9.74 9.34
C THR A 171 -5.30 11.15 9.86
N GLY A 172 -4.23 11.93 10.08
CA GLY A 172 -4.33 13.34 10.46
C GLY A 172 -5.01 14.20 9.38
N ALA A 173 -4.71 13.94 8.10
CA ALA A 173 -5.38 14.61 6.99
C ALA A 173 -6.87 14.27 6.92
N LEU A 174 -7.25 12.99 7.15
CA LEU A 174 -8.65 12.58 7.24
C LEU A 174 -9.39 13.27 8.39
N ASP A 175 -8.77 13.29 9.59
CA ASP A 175 -9.32 14.00 10.74
C ASP A 175 -9.52 15.48 10.45
N ARG A 176 -8.51 16.14 9.87
CA ARG A 176 -8.55 17.56 9.52
C ARG A 176 -9.69 17.91 8.56
N VAL A 177 -9.96 17.07 7.55
CA VAL A 177 -10.98 17.37 6.55
C VAL A 177 -12.38 17.04 7.01
N THR A 178 -12.55 16.18 8.03
CA THR A 178 -13.85 15.75 8.56
C THR A 178 -14.24 16.43 9.88
N THR A 179 -13.28 16.97 10.63
CA THR A 179 -13.55 17.67 11.89
C THR A 179 -14.30 18.98 11.66
N ASP A 180 -15.34 19.26 12.46
CA ASP A 180 -16.16 20.48 12.35
C ASP A 180 -15.37 21.76 12.63
N ALA A 181 -14.56 21.74 13.70
CA ALA A 181 -13.78 22.89 14.13
C ALA A 181 -12.38 22.47 14.55
N LEU A 182 -11.38 22.95 13.83
CA LEU A 182 -9.98 22.75 14.23
C LEU A 182 -9.67 23.60 15.48
N PRO A 183 -8.90 23.06 16.44
CA PRO A 183 -8.38 23.84 17.56
C PRO A 183 -7.53 25.00 17.04
N LYS A 184 -7.69 26.18 17.63
CA LYS A 184 -6.94 27.37 17.21
C LYS A 184 -5.77 27.63 18.13
N ILE A 185 -4.61 27.84 17.55
CA ILE A 185 -3.42 28.35 18.25
C ILE A 185 -3.30 29.84 17.97
N TYR A 186 -3.16 30.62 19.03
CA TYR A 186 -2.92 32.05 18.94
C TYR A 186 -1.46 32.37 19.26
N ARG A 187 -0.77 33.01 18.31
CA ARG A 187 0.55 33.52 18.53
C ARG A 187 0.49 34.99 18.98
N LEU A 188 1.17 35.29 20.06
CA LEU A 188 1.37 36.67 20.49
C LEU A 188 2.46 37.29 19.57
N VAL A 189 2.23 38.49 19.07
CA VAL A 189 3.17 39.22 18.21
C VAL A 189 3.25 40.68 18.65
N GLY A 190 4.36 41.34 18.34
CA GLY A 190 4.52 42.79 18.58
C GLY A 190 5.43 43.14 19.76
N HIS A 191 6.08 42.16 20.41
CA HIS A 191 6.97 42.38 21.55
C HIS A 191 8.39 41.89 21.30
N GLY A 192 8.77 41.63 20.06
CA GLY A 192 10.11 41.12 19.68
C GLY A 192 10.23 39.60 19.74
N GLU A 193 9.10 38.88 19.67
CA GLU A 193 9.08 37.42 19.62
C GLU A 193 9.75 36.92 18.34
N THR A 194 10.46 35.82 18.47
CA THR A 194 11.07 35.13 17.33
C THR A 194 9.98 34.51 16.46
N GLU A 195 10.15 34.54 15.15
CA GLU A 195 9.25 33.83 14.24
C GLU A 195 9.29 32.32 14.48
N LEU A 196 8.14 31.65 14.27
CA LEU A 196 8.09 30.21 14.31
C LEU A 196 8.99 29.65 13.21
N SER A 197 9.74 28.61 13.55
CA SER A 197 10.49 27.90 12.51
C SER A 197 9.54 27.16 11.57
N ALA A 198 9.96 26.97 10.31
CA ALA A 198 9.17 26.22 9.33
C ALA A 198 8.80 24.81 9.86
N ALA A 199 9.72 24.13 10.54
CA ALA A 199 9.49 22.82 11.14
C ALA A 199 8.40 22.84 12.23
N LEU A 200 8.34 23.90 13.05
CA LEU A 200 7.31 24.03 14.07
C LEU A 200 5.95 24.37 13.45
N THR A 201 5.93 25.19 12.40
CA THR A 201 4.71 25.51 11.66
C THR A 201 4.14 24.23 11.01
N GLU A 202 4.99 23.46 10.37
CA GLU A 202 4.61 22.16 9.77
C GLU A 202 4.09 21.18 10.85
N SER A 203 4.73 21.11 12.02
CA SER A 203 4.24 20.27 13.13
C SER A 203 2.86 20.70 13.62
N ILE A 204 2.63 22.00 13.76
CA ILE A 204 1.32 22.55 14.18
C ILE A 204 0.24 22.18 13.16
N GLU A 205 0.54 22.28 11.87
CA GLU A 205 -0.38 21.90 10.80
C GLU A 205 -0.66 20.39 10.76
N ASN A 206 0.36 19.58 10.97
CA ASN A 206 0.24 18.12 11.02
C ASN A 206 -0.59 17.64 12.22
N ASP A 207 -0.53 18.38 13.34
CA ASP A 207 -1.33 18.10 14.54
C ASP A 207 -2.77 18.67 14.47
N ASN A 208 -3.23 19.05 13.27
CA ASN A 208 -4.57 19.61 13.03
C ASN A 208 -4.88 20.89 13.84
N LEU A 209 -3.87 21.67 14.12
CA LEU A 209 -3.99 22.96 14.81
C LEU A 209 -3.99 24.10 13.77
N SER A 210 -4.77 25.15 14.00
CA SER A 210 -4.92 26.29 13.07
C SER A 210 -4.74 27.65 13.77
#